data_bba48ae04d8e1903874e4318c7579383
#
_entry.id   bba48ae04d8e1903874e4318c7579383
#
_cell.length_a   1.000
_cell.length_b   1.000
_cell.length_c   1.000
_cell.angle_alpha   90.00
_cell.angle_beta   90.00
_cell.angle_gamma   90.00
#
_symmetry.space_group_name_H-M   'P 1'
#
loop_
_entity.id
_entity.type
_entity.pdbx_description
1 polymer ?
#
loop_
_entity_poly.entity_id
_entity_poly.type
_entity_poly.pdbx_seq_one_letter_code
_entity_poly.pdbx_strand_id
1 'polypeptide(L)'
;METLNIGSMRMKSILEMDGGAFMEIADYGMAKILDDIMDPNTQATSQRTLTMTYKFTPNEQRTKVGVECTSKLGFGKMLPLETTLHALVDR
;
A
#
# COMPACT_ATOMS: atom_id res chain seq x y z
N MET A 1 -4.99 15.48 -0.52
CA MET A 1 -4.32 15.82 -1.81
C MET A 1 -3.39 16.99 -1.61
N GLU A 2 -2.17 16.86 -2.07
CA GLU A 2 -1.19 17.94 -2.07
C GLU A 2 -1.27 18.72 -3.37
N THR A 3 -1.18 20.06 -3.28
CA THR A 3 -1.12 20.92 -4.47
C THR A 3 0.21 21.65 -4.49
N LEU A 4 0.98 21.47 -5.55
CA LEU A 4 2.33 21.99 -5.67
C LEU A 4 2.53 22.76 -6.97
N ASN A 5 3.47 23.70 -6.91
CA ASN A 5 4.02 24.33 -8.10
C ASN A 5 4.88 23.30 -8.83
N ILE A 6 4.70 23.18 -10.15
CA ILE A 6 5.42 22.18 -10.93
C ILE A 6 6.92 22.36 -10.84
N GLY A 7 7.41 23.61 -10.83
CA GLY A 7 8.82 23.87 -10.69
C GLY A 7 9.40 23.35 -9.38
N SER A 8 8.65 23.52 -8.28
CA SER A 8 9.05 22.99 -6.97
C SER A 8 9.05 21.47 -6.93
N MET A 9 8.11 20.84 -7.63
CA MET A 9 8.04 19.38 -7.65
C MET A 9 9.28 18.74 -8.25
N ARG A 10 9.90 19.38 -9.24
CA ARG A 10 11.10 18.84 -9.87
C ARG A 10 12.29 18.77 -8.92
N MET A 11 12.23 19.49 -7.80
CA MET A 11 13.32 19.57 -6.82
C MET A 11 13.12 18.63 -5.64
N LYS A 12 12.01 17.89 -5.60
CA LYS A 12 11.65 17.05 -4.44
C LYS A 12 11.43 15.62 -4.85
N SER A 13 11.73 14.71 -3.91
CA SER A 13 11.26 13.34 -4.03
C SER A 13 9.75 13.29 -3.82
N ILE A 14 9.05 12.46 -4.57
CA ILE A 14 7.62 12.26 -4.38
C ILE A 14 7.30 11.75 -2.96
N LEU A 15 8.23 11.05 -2.33
CA LEU A 15 8.05 10.54 -0.96
C LEU A 15 8.10 11.64 0.09
N GLU A 16 8.68 12.78 -0.23
CA GLU A 16 8.78 13.91 0.70
C GLU A 16 7.59 14.85 0.63
N MET A 17 6.71 14.66 -0.32
CA MET A 17 5.55 15.53 -0.52
C MET A 17 4.57 15.42 0.64
N ASP A 18 3.79 16.46 0.82
CA ASP A 18 2.79 16.58 1.89
C ASP A 18 3.42 16.39 3.28
N GLY A 19 4.60 17.06 3.49
CA GLY A 19 5.28 16.98 4.78
C GLY A 19 5.77 15.59 5.15
N GLY A 20 5.98 14.72 4.16
CA GLY A 20 6.42 13.35 4.38
C GLY A 20 5.27 12.36 4.52
N ALA A 21 4.01 12.80 4.35
CA ALA A 21 2.87 11.90 4.50
C ALA A 21 2.90 10.75 3.51
N PHE A 22 3.42 10.97 2.29
CA PHE A 22 3.53 9.90 1.30
C PHE A 22 4.54 8.85 1.72
N MET A 23 5.62 9.26 2.38
CA MET A 23 6.58 8.32 2.95
C MET A 23 5.94 7.51 4.08
N GLU A 24 5.13 8.14 4.92
CA GLU A 24 4.43 7.45 6.00
C GLU A 24 3.48 6.39 5.47
N ILE A 25 2.77 6.68 4.36
CA ILE A 25 1.90 5.69 3.72
C ILE A 25 2.70 4.47 3.27
N ALA A 26 3.86 4.70 2.64
CA ALA A 26 4.72 3.62 2.17
C ALA A 26 5.26 2.80 3.35
N ASP A 27 5.71 3.47 4.40
CA ASP A 27 6.26 2.80 5.59
C ASP A 27 5.20 1.99 6.32
N TYR A 28 3.99 2.53 6.41
CA TYR A 28 2.87 1.80 7.01
C TYR A 28 2.56 0.54 6.22
N GLY A 29 2.53 0.66 4.89
CA GLY A 29 2.32 -0.50 4.00
C GLY A 29 3.40 -1.55 4.18
N MET A 30 4.66 -1.12 4.26
CA MET A 30 5.77 -2.04 4.48
C MET A 30 5.63 -2.78 5.81
N ALA A 31 5.25 -2.07 6.88
CA ALA A 31 5.07 -2.69 8.17
C ALA A 31 3.99 -3.78 8.13
N LYS A 32 2.89 -3.53 7.43
CA LYS A 32 1.81 -4.51 7.26
C LYS A 32 2.30 -5.73 6.47
N ILE A 33 3.10 -5.51 5.43
CA ILE A 33 3.67 -6.61 4.66
C ILE A 33 4.58 -7.47 5.53
N LEU A 34 5.41 -6.83 6.36
CA LEU A 34 6.31 -7.56 7.25
C LEU A 34 5.53 -8.38 8.28
N ASP A 35 4.45 -7.82 8.81
CA ASP A 35 3.57 -8.58 9.73
C ASP A 35 2.99 -9.80 9.04
N ASP A 36 2.58 -9.67 7.79
CA ASP A 36 2.05 -10.78 7.02
C ASP A 36 3.10 -11.87 6.78
N ILE A 37 4.34 -11.46 6.47
CA ILE A 37 5.43 -12.40 6.27
C ILE A 37 5.69 -13.21 7.53
N MET A 38 5.56 -12.59 8.68
CA MET A 38 5.80 -13.25 9.97
C MET A 38 4.60 -14.05 10.48
N ASP A 39 3.47 -13.98 9.78
CA ASP A 39 2.28 -14.70 10.18
C ASP A 39 2.41 -16.19 9.83
N PRO A 40 2.44 -17.09 10.84
CA PRO A 40 2.62 -18.51 10.59
C PRO A 40 1.46 -19.17 9.84
N ASN A 41 0.32 -18.48 9.73
CA ASN A 41 -0.84 -19.00 8.99
C ASN A 41 -0.77 -18.71 7.49
N THR A 42 0.30 -18.08 7.03
CA THR A 42 0.52 -17.81 5.60
C THR A 42 1.65 -18.70 5.07
N GLN A 43 1.66 -18.88 3.75
CA GLN A 43 2.78 -19.57 3.12
C GLN A 43 4.01 -18.67 3.20
N ALA A 44 5.10 -19.20 3.79
CA ALA A 44 6.30 -18.41 4.08
C ALA A 44 6.89 -17.77 2.82
N THR A 45 6.93 -18.50 1.72
CA THR A 45 7.57 -18.06 0.48
C THR A 45 6.59 -17.40 -0.50
N SER A 46 5.35 -17.21 -0.10
CA SER A 46 4.38 -16.52 -0.94
C SER A 46 4.80 -15.08 -1.15
N GLN A 47 4.65 -14.59 -2.37
CA GLN A 47 5.00 -13.22 -2.70
C GLN A 47 3.99 -12.26 -2.09
N ARG A 48 4.48 -11.16 -1.56
CA ARG A 48 3.66 -10.05 -1.08
C ARG A 48 3.96 -8.83 -1.91
N THR A 49 2.98 -7.94 -2.06
CA THR A 49 3.15 -6.74 -2.88
C THR A 49 2.67 -5.50 -2.14
N LEU A 50 3.37 -4.41 -2.38
CA LEU A 50 2.96 -3.07 -1.96
C LEU A 50 2.89 -2.22 -3.23
N THR A 51 1.69 -1.77 -3.57
CA THR A 51 1.48 -0.95 -4.77
C THR A 51 1.11 0.45 -4.34
N MET A 52 1.88 1.42 -4.80
CA MET A 52 1.62 2.83 -4.56
C MET A 52 1.13 3.46 -5.85
N THR A 53 0.03 4.20 -5.76
CA THR A 53 -0.53 4.90 -6.90
C THR A 53 -0.54 6.38 -6.63
N TYR A 54 0.03 7.16 -7.53
CA TYR A 54 0.07 8.61 -7.46
C TYR A 54 -0.72 9.18 -8.61
N LYS A 55 -1.71 10.01 -8.29
CA LYS A 55 -2.54 10.66 -9.31
C LYS A 55 -2.22 12.14 -9.32
N PHE A 56 -1.96 12.67 -10.50
CA PHE A 56 -1.55 14.05 -10.71
C PHE A 56 -2.64 14.79 -11.48
N THR A 57 -3.20 15.81 -10.87
CA THR A 57 -4.27 16.60 -11.48
C THR A 57 -3.78 18.02 -11.68
N PRO A 58 -3.42 18.42 -12.90
CA PRO A 58 -2.94 19.77 -13.16
C PRO A 58 -4.09 20.78 -13.28
N ASN A 59 -3.77 22.07 -13.07
CA ASN A 59 -4.70 23.13 -13.40
C ASN A 59 -4.62 23.47 -14.90
N GLU A 60 -5.55 24.33 -15.37
CA GLU A 60 -5.61 24.66 -16.79
C GLU A 60 -4.35 25.39 -17.29
N GLN A 61 -3.74 26.19 -16.43
CA GLN A 61 -2.54 26.94 -16.78
C GLN A 61 -1.28 26.10 -16.74
N ARG A 62 -1.37 24.87 -16.27
CA ARG A 62 -0.23 23.94 -16.15
C ARG A 62 0.88 24.49 -15.25
N THR A 63 0.50 25.22 -14.22
CA THR A 63 1.44 25.79 -13.23
C THR A 63 1.42 25.07 -11.91
N LYS A 64 0.28 24.48 -11.57
CA LYS A 64 0.10 23.75 -10.31
C LYS A 64 -0.50 22.39 -10.57
N VAL A 65 -0.20 21.44 -9.68
CA VAL A 65 -0.72 20.10 -9.80
C VAL A 65 -1.11 19.59 -8.41
N GLY A 66 -2.27 18.96 -8.34
CA GLY A 66 -2.69 18.22 -7.15
C GLY A 66 -2.12 16.81 -7.23
N VAL A 67 -1.57 16.32 -6.13
CA VAL A 67 -1.03 14.97 -6.07
C VAL A 67 -1.77 14.19 -5.00
N GLU A 68 -2.29 13.04 -5.38
CA GLU A 68 -2.99 12.15 -4.49
C GLU A 68 -2.26 10.82 -4.45
N CYS A 69 -2.08 10.26 -3.27
CA CYS A 69 -1.39 8.98 -3.09
C CYS A 69 -2.33 7.98 -2.44
N THR A 70 -2.40 6.80 -3.01
CA THR A 70 -3.10 5.66 -2.41
C THR A 70 -2.19 4.45 -2.41
N SER A 71 -2.44 3.52 -1.50
CA SER A 71 -1.68 2.29 -1.43
C SER A 71 -2.60 1.09 -1.48
N LYS A 72 -2.08 0.00 -2.02
CA LYS A 72 -2.77 -1.27 -2.07
C LYS A 72 -1.81 -2.37 -1.65
N LEU A 73 -2.26 -3.23 -0.74
CA LEU A 73 -1.44 -4.32 -0.24
C LEU A 73 -1.93 -5.65 -0.80
N GLY A 74 -0.99 -6.48 -1.23
CA GLY A 74 -1.23 -7.86 -1.60
C GLY A 74 -0.56 -8.76 -0.59
N PHE A 75 -1.34 -9.51 0.16
CA PHE A 75 -0.82 -10.39 1.20
C PHE A 75 -0.49 -11.77 0.67
N GLY A 76 0.24 -12.54 1.46
CA GLY A 76 0.58 -13.91 1.13
C GLY A 76 -0.62 -14.83 1.18
N LYS A 77 -0.49 -15.96 0.51
CA LYS A 77 -1.54 -16.97 0.52
C LYS A 77 -1.69 -17.54 1.91
N MET A 78 -2.92 -17.69 2.36
CA MET A 78 -3.21 -18.38 3.60
C MET A 78 -2.97 -19.87 3.42
N LEU A 79 -2.43 -20.50 4.45
CA LEU A 79 -2.32 -21.95 4.46
C LEU A 79 -3.74 -22.55 4.55
N PRO A 80 -3.96 -23.69 3.88
CA PRO A 80 -5.25 -24.35 3.99
C PRO A 80 -5.56 -24.67 5.44
N LEU A 81 -6.75 -24.35 5.86
CA LEU A 81 -7.24 -24.71 7.18
C LEU A 81 -8.20 -25.85 6.99
N GLU A 82 -7.76 -27.04 7.36
CA GLU A 82 -8.57 -28.22 7.26
C GLU A 82 -9.08 -28.58 8.62
N THR A 83 -10.37 -28.74 8.72
CA THR A 83 -10.92 -29.15 9.99
C THR A 83 -11.98 -30.21 9.74
N THR A 84 -12.01 -31.18 10.60
CA THR A 84 -12.96 -32.27 10.50
C THR A 84 -14.21 -31.89 11.27
N LEU A 85 -15.29 -31.72 10.56
CA LEU A 85 -16.54 -31.27 11.16
C LEU A 85 -17.60 -32.35 11.23
N HIS A 86 -17.25 -33.60 10.99
CA HIS A 86 -18.26 -34.64 11.01
C HIS A 86 -18.95 -34.74 12.34
N ALA A 87 -18.27 -34.44 13.42
CA ALA A 87 -18.91 -34.47 14.73
C ALA A 87 -20.04 -33.46 14.81
N LEU A 88 -20.01 -32.44 13.96
CA LEU A 88 -21.00 -31.38 13.92
C LEU A 88 -22.11 -31.64 12.91
N VAL A 89 -21.80 -32.36 11.85
CA VAL A 89 -22.75 -32.59 10.75
C VAL A 89 -23.27 -34.00 10.72
N ASP A 90 -22.59 -34.85 11.35
CA ASP A 90 -22.90 -36.26 11.36
C ASP A 90 -24.04 -36.50 12.36
N ARG A 91 -25.21 -36.76 11.86
CA ARG A 91 -26.40 -36.95 12.71
C ARG A 91 -27.15 -38.21 12.34
#